data_7a525726ffac6f4182b956568297d797
#
_entry.id   7a525726ffac6f4182b956568297d797
#
_cell.length_a   1.000
_cell.length_b   1.000
_cell.length_c   1.000
_cell.angle_alpha   90.00
_cell.angle_beta   90.00
_cell.angle_gamma   90.00
#
_symmetry.space_group_name_H-M   'P 1'
#
loop_
_entity.id
_entity.type
_entity.pdbx_description
1 polymer ?
#
loop_
_entity_poly.entity_id
_entity_poly.type
_entity_poly.pdbx_seq_one_letter_code
_entity_poly.pdbx_strand_id
1 'polypeptide(L)'
;MKKLISISGPTAIGKTKKAIELALFLNTEIISFDSRQFYKEMKIGTAPPSNHELSQVKHHFIHNKSIFDNYTVYDFSIDAKSCIEELFKKYDNIILVGGSFLFLNSIIKEFDEMPNIPNELRHKLNHDYQKKGKEYILNLLKKIDPI
;
A
#
# COMPACT_ATOMS: atom_id res chain seq x y z
N MET A 1 19.21 17.26 4.25
CA MET A 1 18.60 16.30 5.18
C MET A 1 17.42 15.66 4.46
N LYS A 2 17.39 14.34 4.29
CA LYS A 2 16.32 13.61 3.60
C LYS A 2 15.03 13.66 4.41
N LYS A 3 13.89 13.96 3.76
CA LYS A 3 12.58 14.11 4.42
C LYS A 3 11.48 13.38 3.65
N LEU A 4 10.64 12.63 4.39
CA LEU A 4 9.35 12.12 3.90
C LEU A 4 8.25 13.06 4.41
N ILE A 5 7.41 13.55 3.50
CA ILE A 5 6.29 14.45 3.81
C ILE A 5 5.00 13.72 3.48
N SER A 6 4.20 13.42 4.49
CA SER A 6 2.95 12.66 4.34
C SER A 6 1.74 13.58 4.30
N ILE A 7 0.88 13.42 3.29
CA ILE A 7 -0.42 14.07 3.14
C ILE A 7 -1.49 12.98 3.22
N SER A 8 -2.16 12.89 4.35
CA SER A 8 -3.20 11.89 4.63
C SER A 8 -4.55 12.53 4.93
N GLY A 9 -5.62 11.78 4.76
CA GLY A 9 -6.99 12.23 5.06
C GLY A 9 -8.05 11.51 4.24
N PRO A 10 -9.34 11.81 4.45
CA PRO A 10 -10.44 11.15 3.74
C PRO A 10 -10.41 11.38 2.23
N THR A 11 -11.10 10.51 1.49
CA THR A 11 -11.24 10.65 0.03
C THR A 11 -11.95 11.97 -0.32
N ALA A 12 -11.61 12.55 -1.47
CA ALA A 12 -12.20 13.78 -2.01
C ALA A 12 -11.94 15.10 -1.24
N ILE A 13 -11.06 15.12 -0.23
CA ILE A 13 -10.70 16.34 0.52
C ILE A 13 -9.65 17.23 -0.19
N GLY A 14 -9.19 16.83 -1.38
CA GLY A 14 -8.20 17.60 -2.15
C GLY A 14 -6.73 17.23 -1.90
N LYS A 15 -6.43 16.06 -1.29
CA LYS A 15 -5.05 15.60 -1.04
C LYS A 15 -4.17 15.61 -2.27
N THR A 16 -4.68 15.06 -3.39
CA THR A 16 -3.93 14.94 -4.65
C THR A 16 -3.49 16.31 -5.16
N LYS A 17 -4.41 17.27 -5.19
CA LYS A 17 -4.10 18.66 -5.59
C LYS A 17 -2.99 19.25 -4.73
N LYS A 18 -3.09 19.12 -3.40
CA LYS A 18 -2.07 19.61 -2.47
C LYS A 18 -0.74 18.90 -2.62
N ALA A 19 -0.75 17.59 -2.87
CA ALA A 19 0.46 16.82 -3.11
C ALA A 19 1.18 17.28 -4.38
N ILE A 20 0.44 17.55 -5.46
CA ILE A 20 0.99 18.05 -6.72
C ILE A 20 1.58 19.47 -6.54
N GLU A 21 0.84 20.40 -5.93
CA GLU A 21 1.33 21.75 -5.63
C GLU A 21 2.65 21.70 -4.86
N LEU A 22 2.73 20.86 -3.83
CA LEU A 22 3.93 20.73 -3.01
C LEU A 22 5.07 20.01 -3.76
N ALA A 23 4.75 19.00 -4.58
CA ALA A 23 5.75 18.29 -5.37
C ALA A 23 6.39 19.17 -6.43
N LEU A 24 5.60 20.02 -7.09
CA LEU A 24 6.10 21.01 -8.03
C LEU A 24 7.00 22.05 -7.32
N PHE A 25 6.58 22.54 -6.16
CA PHE A 25 7.36 23.49 -5.37
C PHE A 25 8.70 22.91 -4.90
N LEU A 26 8.71 21.64 -4.47
CA LEU A 26 9.92 20.97 -3.97
C LEU A 26 10.71 20.25 -5.07
N ASN A 27 10.24 20.32 -6.32
CA ASN A 27 10.81 19.63 -7.48
C ASN A 27 11.06 18.14 -7.20
N THR A 28 10.01 17.41 -6.82
CA THR A 28 10.08 15.99 -6.42
C THR A 28 8.94 15.16 -7.00
N GLU A 29 8.95 13.85 -6.71
CA GLU A 29 7.94 12.90 -7.14
C GLU A 29 7.03 12.51 -5.97
N ILE A 30 5.89 11.88 -6.29
CA ILE A 30 4.84 11.49 -5.33
C ILE A 30 4.77 9.97 -5.27
N ILE A 31 4.65 9.43 -4.04
CA ILE A 31 4.33 8.03 -3.77
C ILE A 31 2.90 7.96 -3.23
N SER A 32 2.02 7.23 -3.91
CA SER A 32 0.68 6.94 -3.42
C SER A 32 0.72 5.76 -2.44
N PHE A 33 0.05 5.91 -1.28
CA PHE A 33 -0.19 4.82 -0.33
C PHE A 33 -1.69 4.52 -0.17
N ASP A 34 -2.46 4.71 -1.25
CA ASP A 34 -3.87 4.32 -1.28
C ASP A 34 -4.02 2.85 -1.69
N SER A 35 -4.66 2.04 -0.81
CA SER A 35 -4.78 0.58 -0.98
C SER A 35 -5.59 0.11 -2.19
N ARG A 36 -6.17 1.01 -2.95
CA ARG A 36 -7.02 0.69 -4.11
C ARG A 36 -6.53 1.32 -5.40
N GLN A 37 -5.83 2.45 -5.34
CA GLN A 37 -5.41 3.20 -6.52
C GLN A 37 -4.31 2.51 -7.32
N PHE A 38 -3.60 1.53 -6.79
CA PHE A 38 -2.61 0.78 -7.56
C PHE A 38 -3.21 -0.28 -8.49
N TYR A 39 -4.50 -0.64 -8.37
CA TYR A 39 -5.12 -1.60 -9.26
C TYR A 39 -5.61 -0.96 -10.57
N LYS A 40 -5.17 -1.50 -11.70
CA LYS A 40 -5.49 -1.02 -13.06
C LYS A 40 -6.98 -1.06 -13.36
N GLU A 41 -7.69 -2.05 -12.81
CA GLU A 41 -9.10 -2.31 -13.05
C GLU A 41 -10.02 -1.43 -12.18
N MET A 42 -9.50 -0.84 -11.09
CA MET A 42 -10.28 -0.09 -10.11
C MET A 42 -10.24 1.43 -10.36
N LYS A 43 -10.55 1.86 -11.58
CA LYS A 43 -10.51 3.28 -11.96
C LYS A 43 -11.71 4.09 -11.47
N ILE A 44 -12.87 3.44 -11.28
CA ILE A 44 -14.11 4.09 -10.83
C ILE A 44 -14.27 3.84 -9.33
N GLY A 45 -14.64 4.88 -8.57
CA GLY A 45 -14.90 4.78 -7.12
C GLY A 45 -13.67 4.85 -6.22
N THR A 46 -12.44 4.80 -6.78
CA THR A 46 -11.19 4.94 -6.01
C THR A 46 -10.59 6.35 -6.10
N ALA A 47 -11.20 7.21 -6.92
CA ALA A 47 -10.77 8.59 -7.16
C ALA A 47 -9.25 8.71 -7.41
N PRO A 48 -8.67 7.97 -8.39
CA PRO A 48 -7.27 8.09 -8.73
C PRO A 48 -7.00 9.46 -9.35
N PRO A 49 -5.75 9.92 -9.36
CA PRO A 49 -5.37 11.12 -10.08
C PRO A 49 -5.77 11.04 -11.56
N SER A 50 -6.28 12.12 -12.12
CA SER A 50 -6.60 12.25 -13.54
C SER A 50 -5.33 12.21 -14.41
N ASN A 51 -5.48 11.94 -15.70
CA ASN A 51 -4.35 11.97 -16.64
C ASN A 51 -3.65 13.34 -16.65
N HIS A 52 -4.41 14.42 -16.50
CA HIS A 52 -3.85 15.77 -16.40
C HIS A 52 -3.00 15.93 -15.12
N GLU A 53 -3.46 15.43 -13.98
CA GLU A 53 -2.70 15.46 -12.72
C GLU A 53 -1.44 14.58 -12.80
N LEU A 54 -1.54 13.40 -13.38
CA LEU A 54 -0.41 12.48 -13.58
C LEU A 54 0.66 13.06 -14.54
N SER A 55 0.26 13.90 -15.49
CA SER A 55 1.21 14.57 -16.41
C SER A 55 2.01 15.70 -15.76
N GLN A 56 1.53 16.28 -14.66
CA GLN A 56 2.20 17.38 -13.96
C GLN A 56 3.37 16.90 -13.10
N VAL A 57 3.17 15.78 -12.39
CA VAL A 57 4.15 15.20 -11.48
C VAL A 57 4.06 13.69 -11.57
N LYS A 58 5.21 13.03 -11.56
CA LYS A 58 5.24 11.57 -11.55
C LYS A 58 4.74 11.02 -10.23
N HIS A 59 3.76 10.10 -10.35
CA HIS A 59 3.18 9.36 -9.23
C HIS A 59 3.61 7.90 -9.31
N HIS A 60 4.05 7.35 -8.19
CA HIS A 60 4.34 5.93 -8.03
C HIS A 60 3.15 5.23 -7.37
N PHE A 61 2.97 3.95 -7.66
CA PHE A 61 1.90 3.09 -7.13
C PHE A 61 0.48 3.55 -7.51
N ILE A 62 0.34 4.06 -8.74
CA ILE A 62 -0.94 4.30 -9.38
C ILE A 62 -1.07 3.33 -10.56
N HIS A 63 -2.12 2.51 -10.59
CA HIS A 63 -2.45 1.57 -11.67
C HIS A 63 -1.28 0.67 -12.12
N ASN A 64 -0.44 0.25 -11.21
CA ASN A 64 0.76 -0.57 -11.47
C ASN A 64 0.60 -2.05 -11.15
N LYS A 65 -0.53 -2.45 -10.54
CA LYS A 65 -0.87 -3.84 -10.20
C LYS A 65 -2.21 -4.23 -10.85
N SER A 66 -2.52 -5.53 -10.88
CA SER A 66 -3.84 -6.06 -11.25
C SER A 66 -4.57 -6.58 -10.02
N ILE A 67 -5.91 -6.57 -10.03
CA ILE A 67 -6.73 -7.20 -8.97
C ILE A 67 -6.49 -8.72 -8.86
N PHE A 68 -5.90 -9.33 -9.88
CA PHE A 68 -5.53 -10.75 -9.89
C PHE A 68 -4.15 -11.01 -9.27
N ASP A 69 -3.37 -9.95 -9.02
CA ASP A 69 -2.07 -10.06 -8.35
C ASP A 69 -2.29 -10.29 -6.85
N ASN A 70 -1.53 -11.21 -6.28
CA ASN A 70 -1.48 -11.35 -4.82
C ASN A 70 -0.53 -10.30 -4.24
N TYR A 71 -1.07 -9.09 -4.00
CA TYR A 71 -0.29 -7.94 -3.53
C TYR A 71 -0.77 -7.50 -2.16
N THR A 72 0.05 -7.75 -1.17
CA THR A 72 -0.24 -7.48 0.24
C THR A 72 0.34 -6.13 0.69
N VAL A 73 -0.04 -5.68 1.90
CA VAL A 73 0.58 -4.50 2.51
C VAL A 73 2.07 -4.72 2.80
N TYR A 74 2.50 -5.96 3.02
CA TYR A 74 3.90 -6.32 3.19
C TYR A 74 4.68 -6.14 1.88
N ASP A 75 4.16 -6.66 0.76
CA ASP A 75 4.76 -6.47 -0.56
C ASP A 75 4.86 -4.99 -0.91
N PHE A 76 3.80 -4.22 -0.64
CA PHE A 76 3.81 -2.77 -0.81
C PHE A 76 4.92 -2.11 0.03
N SER A 77 5.11 -2.53 1.28
CA SER A 77 6.13 -1.93 2.15
C SER A 77 7.54 -2.10 1.60
N ILE A 78 7.84 -3.27 1.03
CA ILE A 78 9.13 -3.57 0.38
C ILE A 78 9.29 -2.70 -0.87
N ASP A 79 8.30 -2.73 -1.77
CA ASP A 79 8.32 -1.95 -3.01
C ASP A 79 8.44 -0.44 -2.74
N ALA A 80 7.69 0.08 -1.75
CA ALA A 80 7.68 1.49 -1.39
C ALA A 80 9.01 1.94 -0.76
N LYS A 81 9.60 1.15 0.14
CA LYS A 81 10.92 1.44 0.72
C LYS A 81 12.00 1.48 -0.34
N SER A 82 12.04 0.49 -1.23
CA SER A 82 12.97 0.48 -2.37
C SER A 82 12.79 1.70 -3.28
N CYS A 83 11.54 2.08 -3.58
CA CYS A 83 11.24 3.28 -4.36
C CYS A 83 11.72 4.56 -3.65
N ILE A 84 11.51 4.67 -2.34
CA ILE A 84 11.97 5.80 -1.52
C ILE A 84 13.50 5.91 -1.56
N GLU A 85 14.22 4.80 -1.42
CA GLU A 85 15.69 4.79 -1.48
C GLU A 85 16.20 5.29 -2.83
N GLU A 86 15.60 4.84 -3.93
CA GLU A 86 15.96 5.31 -5.27
C GLU A 86 15.64 6.80 -5.48
N LEU A 87 14.51 7.27 -4.99
CA LEU A 87 14.12 8.67 -5.07
C LEU A 87 15.03 9.56 -4.21
N PHE A 88 15.47 9.11 -3.06
CA PHE A 88 16.41 9.84 -2.22
C PHE A 88 17.81 9.99 -2.82
N LYS A 89 18.16 9.24 -3.87
CA LYS A 89 19.38 9.49 -4.63
C LYS A 89 19.28 10.76 -5.47
N LYS A 90 18.05 11.19 -5.80
CA LYS A 90 17.78 12.33 -6.71
C LYS A 90 17.20 13.54 -5.98
N TYR A 91 16.41 13.31 -4.92
CA TYR A 91 15.65 14.35 -4.23
C TYR A 91 15.95 14.36 -2.73
N ASP A 92 15.85 15.53 -2.11
CA ASP A 92 15.94 15.66 -0.65
C ASP A 92 14.59 15.49 0.05
N ASN A 93 13.50 15.72 -0.67
CA ASN A 93 12.16 15.57 -0.14
C ASN A 93 11.37 14.59 -1.03
N ILE A 94 10.55 13.74 -0.42
CA ILE A 94 9.62 12.84 -1.11
C ILE A 94 8.24 13.03 -0.49
N ILE A 95 7.21 13.08 -1.33
CA ILE A 95 5.83 13.25 -0.87
C ILE A 95 5.12 11.91 -0.90
N LEU A 96 4.50 11.57 0.23
CA LEU A 96 3.60 10.44 0.37
C LEU A 96 2.15 10.96 0.38
N VAL A 97 1.25 10.40 -0.42
CA VAL A 97 -0.17 10.79 -0.46
C VAL A 97 -1.09 9.58 -0.42
N GLY A 98 -2.12 9.61 0.41
CA GLY A 98 -3.10 8.51 0.46
C GLY A 98 -4.09 8.60 1.62
N GLY A 99 -4.99 7.62 1.68
CA GLY A 99 -6.00 7.50 2.74
C GLY A 99 -5.84 6.26 3.63
N SER A 100 -4.92 5.37 3.32
CA SER A 100 -4.78 4.06 3.97
C SER A 100 -3.69 4.07 5.04
N PHE A 101 -4.06 4.34 6.30
CA PHE A 101 -3.10 4.41 7.41
C PHE A 101 -2.27 3.14 7.59
N LEU A 102 -2.84 1.95 7.33
CA LEU A 102 -2.08 0.70 7.38
C LEU A 102 -0.90 0.72 6.39
N PHE A 103 -1.14 1.19 5.17
CA PHE A 103 -0.10 1.32 4.13
C PHE A 103 0.92 2.41 4.47
N LEU A 104 0.49 3.54 5.04
CA LEU A 104 1.41 4.56 5.55
C LEU A 104 2.30 4.01 6.68
N ASN A 105 1.70 3.35 7.65
CA ASN A 105 2.43 2.77 8.77
C ASN A 105 3.43 1.71 8.32
N SER A 106 3.14 0.95 7.24
CA SER A 106 4.05 -0.04 6.70
C SER A 106 5.33 0.56 6.08
N ILE A 107 5.28 1.82 5.69
CA ILE A 107 6.46 2.57 5.23
C ILE A 107 7.28 3.10 6.42
N ILE A 108 6.59 3.63 7.44
CA ILE A 108 7.22 4.37 8.55
C ILE A 108 7.73 3.41 9.63
N LYS A 109 6.99 2.33 9.89
CA LYS A 109 7.34 1.31 10.87
C LYS A 109 7.79 0.05 10.15
N GLU A 110 8.78 -0.63 10.70
CA GLU A 110 9.14 -1.96 10.22
C GLU A 110 8.05 -2.95 10.63
N PHE A 111 7.67 -3.81 9.67
CA PHE A 111 6.95 -5.02 10.00
C PHE A 111 7.95 -6.06 10.50
N ASP A 112 7.52 -6.88 11.43
CA ASP A 112 8.21 -8.11 11.74
C ASP A 112 8.34 -8.96 10.46
N GLU A 113 9.45 -9.67 10.33
CA GLU A 113 9.64 -10.58 9.20
C GLU A 113 8.53 -11.63 9.18
N MET A 114 7.69 -11.59 8.14
CA MET A 114 6.65 -12.59 7.94
C MET A 114 7.22 -13.76 7.13
N PRO A 115 7.14 -14.99 7.64
CA PRO A 115 7.57 -16.15 6.88
C PRO A 115 6.73 -16.29 5.60
N ASN A 116 7.36 -16.73 4.52
CA ASN A 116 6.64 -17.06 3.30
C ASN A 116 5.73 -18.27 3.56
N ILE A 117 4.41 -18.06 3.52
CA ILE A 117 3.42 -19.11 3.78
C ILE A 117 3.06 -19.79 2.46
N PRO A 118 3.33 -21.11 2.31
CA PRO A 118 2.95 -21.85 1.11
C PRO A 118 1.44 -21.77 0.85
N ASN A 119 1.06 -21.64 -0.42
CA ASN A 119 -0.36 -21.57 -0.81
C ASN A 119 -1.12 -22.86 -0.42
N GLU A 120 -0.45 -24.01 -0.41
CA GLU A 120 -1.02 -25.30 -0.01
C GLU A 120 -1.56 -25.24 1.43
N LEU A 121 -0.86 -24.57 2.35
CA LEU A 121 -1.32 -24.42 3.72
C LEU A 121 -2.62 -23.61 3.80
N ARG A 122 -2.70 -22.54 3.03
CA ARG A 122 -3.91 -21.71 2.94
C ARG A 122 -5.08 -22.50 2.34
N HIS A 123 -4.84 -23.26 1.27
CA HIS A 123 -5.84 -24.14 0.66
C HIS A 123 -6.33 -25.22 1.64
N LYS A 124 -5.41 -25.83 2.39
CA LYS A 124 -5.74 -26.81 3.42
C LYS A 124 -6.62 -26.23 4.52
N LEU A 125 -6.26 -25.05 5.04
CA LEU A 125 -7.03 -24.37 6.08
C LEU A 125 -8.43 -23.97 5.59
N ASN A 126 -8.55 -23.48 4.37
CA ASN A 126 -9.84 -23.16 3.75
C ASN A 126 -10.71 -24.41 3.57
N HIS A 127 -10.12 -25.51 3.11
CA HIS A 127 -10.82 -26.78 2.98
C HIS A 127 -11.30 -27.32 4.34
N ASP A 128 -10.42 -27.27 5.37
CA ASP A 128 -10.78 -27.66 6.72
C ASP A 128 -11.89 -26.77 7.29
N TYR A 129 -11.85 -25.46 7.04
CA TYR A 129 -12.91 -24.54 7.42
C TYR A 129 -14.26 -24.90 6.77
N GLN A 130 -14.27 -25.19 5.47
CA GLN A 130 -15.49 -25.57 4.76
C GLN A 130 -16.06 -26.91 5.24
N LYS A 131 -15.19 -27.88 5.56
CA LYS A 131 -15.63 -29.22 6.00
C LYS A 131 -15.97 -29.30 7.49
N LYS A 132 -15.21 -28.65 8.35
CA LYS A 132 -15.26 -28.82 9.81
C LYS A 132 -15.81 -27.60 10.55
N GLY A 133 -16.03 -26.49 9.81
CA GLY A 133 -16.60 -25.27 10.35
C GLY A 133 -15.64 -24.39 11.16
N LYS A 134 -16.16 -23.24 11.59
CA LYS A 134 -15.39 -22.19 12.29
C LYS A 134 -14.79 -22.68 13.61
N GLU A 135 -15.53 -23.48 14.37
CA GLU A 135 -15.09 -23.93 15.70
C GLU A 135 -13.83 -24.80 15.63
N TYR A 136 -13.70 -25.62 14.59
CA TYR A 136 -12.51 -26.42 14.39
C TYR A 136 -11.26 -25.54 14.22
N ILE A 137 -11.35 -24.50 13.39
CA ILE A 137 -10.23 -23.58 13.14
C ILE A 137 -9.90 -22.77 14.41
N LEU A 138 -10.92 -22.32 15.16
CA LEU A 138 -10.72 -21.63 16.44
C LEU A 138 -10.03 -22.51 17.47
N ASN A 139 -10.43 -23.78 17.57
CA ASN A 139 -9.80 -24.74 18.48
C ASN A 139 -8.36 -25.07 18.07
N LEU A 140 -8.07 -25.09 16.76
CA LEU A 140 -6.71 -25.25 16.27
C LEU A 140 -5.85 -24.02 16.65
N LEU A 141 -6.37 -22.83 16.44
CA LEU A 141 -5.69 -21.58 16.81
C LEU A 141 -5.39 -21.52 18.31
N LYS A 142 -6.38 -21.80 19.18
CA LYS A 142 -6.20 -21.81 20.64
C LYS A 142 -5.15 -22.80 21.13
N LYS A 143 -4.88 -23.87 20.38
CA LYS A 143 -3.81 -24.84 20.72
C LYS A 143 -2.42 -24.33 20.36
N ILE A 144 -2.33 -23.51 19.30
CA ILE A 144 -1.05 -23.01 18.77
C ILE A 144 -0.70 -21.68 19.44
N ASP A 145 -1.70 -20.83 19.63
CA ASP A 145 -1.57 -19.49 20.22
C ASP A 145 -2.65 -19.31 21.31
N PRO A 146 -2.41 -19.86 22.50
CA PRO A 146 -3.31 -19.70 23.63
C PRO A 146 -3.15 -18.28 24.20
N ILE A 147 -4.20 -17.46 24.06
CA ILE A 147 -4.35 -16.17 24.73
C ILE A 147 -4.90 -16.36 26.12
#